data_714f37f9d463b4e4ff2ac87dece602dc
#
_entry.id   714f37f9d463b4e4ff2ac87dece602dc
#
_cell.length_a   1.000
_cell.length_b   1.000
_cell.length_c   1.000
_cell.angle_alpha   90.00
_cell.angle_beta   90.00
_cell.angle_gamma   90.00
#
_symmetry.space_group_name_H-M   'P 1'
#
loop_
_entity.id
_entity.type
_entity.pdbx_description
1 polymer ?
#
loop_
_entity_poly.entity_id
_entity_poly.type
_entity_poly.pdbx_seq_one_letter_code
_entity_poly.pdbx_strand_id
1 'polypeptide(L)'
;RSACLSKFVDTNGQVIDQGIALYFPAPNSYTGEDVLELQGHGGPAVMNLLLSQCLLAGARLAQPGEFTLRAYLNNKIDLIQAESVADIIEASTIEAARCAINSLQGRFSSRIEELVSLLITLRMLIEAALDFPEDETDNLQTIQIQDRLEHIHSQLEQIFNDARQGNLLQEGIKIALVGEPNVGKSSLLNQLVEEEVAIVTE
;
A
#
# COMPACT_ATOMS: atom_id res chain seq x y z
N ARG A 1 7.85 21.07 11.30
CA ARG A 1 8.97 20.33 10.70
C ARG A 1 10.22 21.20 10.84
N SER A 2 11.30 20.66 11.36
CA SER A 2 12.60 21.33 11.44
C SER A 2 13.70 20.42 10.90
N ALA A 3 14.63 21.02 10.13
CA ALA A 3 15.79 20.34 9.59
C ALA A 3 17.03 21.09 10.03
N CYS A 4 18.03 20.38 10.53
CA CYS A 4 19.30 21.01 10.91
C CYS A 4 20.48 20.11 10.52
N LEU A 5 21.57 20.73 10.08
CA LEU A 5 22.84 20.05 9.93
C LEU A 5 23.43 19.83 11.33
N SER A 6 23.66 18.59 11.71
CA SER A 6 24.09 18.21 13.05
C SER A 6 25.26 17.23 13.00
N LYS A 7 26.11 17.30 14.01
CA LYS A 7 27.11 16.24 14.29
C LYS A 7 26.42 15.19 15.15
N PHE A 8 26.46 13.94 14.70
CA PHE A 8 26.03 12.80 15.49
C PHE A 8 27.21 12.33 16.34
N VAL A 9 27.01 12.25 17.64
CA VAL A 9 28.08 11.94 18.59
C VAL A 9 27.73 10.70 19.39
N ASP A 10 28.77 10.00 19.86
CA ASP A 10 28.59 8.89 20.80
C ASP A 10 28.45 9.42 22.25
N THR A 11 28.31 8.49 23.21
CA THR A 11 28.22 8.81 24.64
C THR A 11 29.48 9.48 25.23
N ASN A 12 30.62 9.38 24.53
CA ASN A 12 31.88 10.00 24.93
C ASN A 12 32.10 11.37 24.25
N GLY A 13 31.14 11.81 23.42
CA GLY A 13 31.24 13.06 22.68
C GLY A 13 32.08 12.95 21.37
N GLN A 14 32.50 11.74 20.98
CA GLN A 14 33.21 11.55 19.73
C GLN A 14 32.22 11.61 18.54
N VAL A 15 32.61 12.31 17.48
CA VAL A 15 31.80 12.46 16.28
C VAL A 15 31.79 11.13 15.53
N ILE A 16 30.59 10.56 15.34
CA ILE A 16 30.33 9.38 14.53
C ILE A 16 30.18 9.80 13.09
N ASP A 17 29.37 10.85 12.85
CA ASP A 17 29.04 11.33 11.52
C ASP A 17 28.54 12.79 11.59
N GLN A 18 28.39 13.41 10.43
CA GLN A 18 27.73 14.70 10.29
C GLN A 18 26.67 14.58 9.19
N GLY A 19 25.43 14.96 9.50
CA GLY A 19 24.32 14.79 8.58
C GLY A 19 23.13 15.67 8.95
N ILE A 20 22.01 15.38 8.35
CA ILE A 20 20.78 16.14 8.58
C ILE A 20 19.92 15.41 9.62
N ALA A 21 19.55 16.13 10.67
CA ALA A 21 18.51 15.69 11.59
C ALA A 21 17.20 16.38 11.22
N LEU A 22 16.15 15.59 10.99
CA LEU A 22 14.81 16.05 10.66
C LEU A 22 13.86 15.67 11.79
N TYR A 23 13.19 16.65 12.36
CA TYR A 23 12.16 16.43 13.37
C TYR A 23 10.78 16.77 12.84
N PHE A 24 9.88 15.83 12.98
CA PHE A 24 8.48 15.91 12.58
C PHE A 24 7.61 15.79 13.83
N PRO A 25 7.10 16.91 14.36
CA PRO A 25 6.19 16.84 15.50
C PRO A 25 4.85 16.25 15.12
N ALA A 26 4.23 15.53 16.04
CA ALA A 26 2.87 15.05 15.90
C ALA A 26 1.89 16.22 15.62
N PRO A 27 0.84 16.02 14.85
CA PRO A 27 0.50 14.85 14.03
C PRO A 27 1.13 14.87 12.61
N ASN A 28 2.09 15.78 12.35
CA ASN A 28 2.60 16.09 11.00
C ASN A 28 3.81 15.21 10.61
N SER A 29 3.75 13.92 10.91
CA SER A 29 4.73 12.89 10.57
C SER A 29 4.09 11.76 9.79
N TYR A 30 4.88 10.78 9.35
CA TYR A 30 4.38 9.57 8.70
C TYR A 30 3.48 8.74 9.63
N THR A 31 3.94 8.51 10.87
CA THR A 31 3.19 7.71 11.84
C THR A 31 2.09 8.48 12.57
N GLY A 32 2.05 9.82 12.46
CA GLY A 32 1.19 10.68 13.27
C GLY A 32 1.73 10.95 14.67
N GLU A 33 2.86 10.36 15.06
CA GLU A 33 3.58 10.57 16.30
C GLU A 33 4.80 11.48 16.07
N ASP A 34 5.53 11.83 17.11
CA ASP A 34 6.79 12.52 16.96
C ASP A 34 7.82 11.61 16.28
N VAL A 35 8.43 12.07 15.19
CA VAL A 35 9.42 11.31 14.42
C VAL A 35 10.70 12.12 14.28
N LEU A 36 11.83 11.47 14.57
CA LEU A 36 13.17 11.98 14.32
C LEU A 36 13.85 11.10 13.25
N GLU A 37 14.33 11.73 12.20
CA GLU A 37 15.15 11.08 11.17
C GLU A 37 16.58 11.59 11.25
N LEU A 38 17.56 10.69 11.24
CA LEU A 38 18.97 10.97 11.20
C LEU A 38 19.52 10.52 9.83
N GLN A 39 19.82 11.47 8.96
CA GLN A 39 20.33 11.21 7.63
C GLN A 39 21.84 11.43 7.61
N GLY A 40 22.59 10.34 7.72
CA GLY A 40 24.05 10.32 7.67
C GLY A 40 24.59 9.71 6.39
N HIS A 41 25.93 9.55 6.34
CA HIS A 41 26.58 8.82 5.24
C HIS A 41 26.29 7.32 5.39
N GLY A 42 25.81 6.67 4.34
CA GLY A 42 25.21 5.33 4.34
C GLY A 42 26.18 4.14 4.51
N GLY A 43 27.39 4.34 5.03
CA GLY A 43 28.32 3.25 5.28
C GLY A 43 27.82 2.31 6.40
N PRO A 44 27.92 0.95 6.26
CA PRO A 44 27.40 0.01 7.25
C PRO A 44 27.93 0.25 8.67
N ALA A 45 29.21 0.62 8.82
CA ALA A 45 29.82 0.90 10.11
C ALA A 45 29.20 2.14 10.77
N VAL A 46 29.01 3.23 10.03
CA VAL A 46 28.39 4.48 10.50
C VAL A 46 26.95 4.24 10.90
N MET A 47 26.18 3.53 10.06
CA MET A 47 24.77 3.23 10.35
C MET A 47 24.61 2.37 11.59
N ASN A 48 25.47 1.35 11.78
CA ASN A 48 25.46 0.51 12.97
C ASN A 48 25.84 1.31 14.24
N LEU A 49 26.79 2.22 14.15
CA LEU A 49 27.17 3.09 15.29
C LEU A 49 26.00 4.02 15.66
N LEU A 50 25.37 4.69 14.69
CA LEU A 50 24.20 5.53 14.92
C LEU A 50 23.06 4.76 15.56
N LEU A 51 22.74 3.58 15.02
CA LEU A 51 21.69 2.71 15.55
C LEU A 51 22.00 2.31 17.00
N SER A 52 23.25 1.92 17.29
CA SER A 52 23.68 1.57 18.63
C SER A 52 23.50 2.73 19.61
N GLN A 53 23.79 3.97 19.21
CA GLN A 53 23.56 5.14 20.05
C GLN A 53 22.08 5.40 20.30
N CYS A 54 21.22 5.22 19.29
CA CYS A 54 19.77 5.32 19.48
C CYS A 54 19.26 4.28 20.50
N LEU A 55 19.77 3.04 20.44
CA LEU A 55 19.42 1.99 21.39
C LEU A 55 19.91 2.32 22.81
N LEU A 56 21.12 2.84 22.95
CA LEU A 56 21.65 3.29 24.24
C LEU A 56 20.85 4.48 24.81
N ALA A 57 20.31 5.34 23.96
CA ALA A 57 19.43 6.44 24.34
C ALA A 57 17.99 5.98 24.73
N GLY A 58 17.71 4.68 24.72
CA GLY A 58 16.43 4.11 25.16
C GLY A 58 15.47 3.75 24.04
N ALA A 59 15.85 3.92 22.78
CA ALA A 59 15.07 3.39 21.67
C ALA A 59 15.15 1.86 21.63
N ARG A 60 14.22 1.23 20.94
CA ARG A 60 14.27 -0.19 20.58
C ARG A 60 14.20 -0.36 19.07
N LEU A 61 14.60 -1.52 18.59
CA LEU A 61 14.39 -1.86 17.20
C LEU A 61 12.89 -1.97 16.90
N ALA A 62 12.48 -1.38 15.80
CA ALA A 62 11.14 -1.54 15.28
C ALA A 62 10.98 -2.95 14.66
N GLN A 63 9.77 -3.49 14.75
CA GLN A 63 9.42 -4.69 14.01
C GLN A 63 9.20 -4.35 12.52
N PRO A 64 9.37 -5.31 11.60
CA PRO A 64 9.03 -5.09 10.21
C PRO A 64 7.61 -4.56 10.05
N GLY A 65 7.43 -3.47 9.29
CA GLY A 65 6.13 -2.82 9.07
C GLY A 65 5.60 -1.97 10.23
N GLU A 66 6.32 -1.86 11.37
CA GLU A 66 5.82 -1.16 12.56
C GLU A 66 5.49 0.31 12.30
N PHE A 67 6.27 1.03 11.49
CA PHE A 67 5.98 2.43 11.16
C PHE A 67 4.66 2.57 10.39
N THR A 68 4.42 1.69 9.44
CA THR A 68 3.17 1.66 8.66
C THR A 68 1.98 1.25 9.52
N LEU A 69 2.17 0.27 10.42
CA LEU A 69 1.14 -0.11 11.39
C LEU A 69 0.75 1.06 12.31
N ARG A 70 1.72 1.82 12.81
CA ARG A 70 1.45 3.02 13.63
C ARG A 70 0.74 4.10 12.82
N ALA A 71 1.11 4.31 11.56
CA ALA A 71 0.41 5.24 10.68
C ALA A 71 -1.06 4.84 10.49
N TYR A 72 -1.35 3.55 10.31
CA TYR A 72 -2.71 3.02 10.23
C TYR A 72 -3.48 3.20 11.55
N LEU A 73 -2.91 2.81 12.69
CA LEU A 73 -3.55 2.94 14.01
C LEU A 73 -3.84 4.40 14.39
N ASN A 74 -3.03 5.33 13.90
CA ASN A 74 -3.20 6.77 14.10
C ASN A 74 -4.05 7.44 12.99
N ASN A 75 -4.76 6.67 12.16
CA ASN A 75 -5.62 7.14 11.07
C ASN A 75 -4.91 8.10 10.09
N LYS A 76 -3.61 7.90 9.87
CA LYS A 76 -2.84 8.65 8.84
C LYS A 76 -3.03 8.06 7.45
N ILE A 77 -3.20 6.77 7.40
CA ILE A 77 -3.45 5.97 6.21
C ILE A 77 -4.53 4.93 6.53
N ASP A 78 -5.27 4.49 5.54
CA ASP A 78 -6.19 3.36 5.67
C ASP A 78 -5.48 2.01 5.44
N LEU A 79 -6.22 0.90 5.58
CA LEU A 79 -5.65 -0.44 5.43
C LEU A 79 -5.12 -0.70 4.01
N ILE A 80 -5.84 -0.24 2.99
CA ILE A 80 -5.45 -0.40 1.59
C ILE A 80 -4.17 0.36 1.29
N GLN A 81 -4.06 1.57 1.81
CA GLN A 81 -2.85 2.39 1.71
C GLN A 81 -1.67 1.75 2.46
N ALA A 82 -1.92 1.14 3.62
CA ALA A 82 -0.90 0.44 4.39
C ALA A 82 -0.36 -0.80 3.63
N GLU A 83 -1.24 -1.59 3.02
CA GLU A 83 -0.86 -2.72 2.16
C GLU A 83 -0.09 -2.24 0.92
N SER A 84 -0.52 -1.13 0.31
CA SER A 84 0.15 -0.56 -0.87
C SER A 84 1.61 -0.17 -0.62
N VAL A 85 2.00 0.13 0.62
CA VAL A 85 3.41 0.38 0.97
C VAL A 85 4.26 -0.87 0.77
N ALA A 86 3.77 -2.04 1.19
CA ALA A 86 4.45 -3.32 0.95
C ALA A 86 4.50 -3.63 -0.56
N ASP A 87 3.39 -3.44 -1.27
CA ASP A 87 3.29 -3.66 -2.71
C ASP A 87 4.30 -2.82 -3.51
N ILE A 88 4.52 -1.55 -3.12
CA ILE A 88 5.52 -0.68 -3.76
C ILE A 88 6.93 -1.23 -3.55
N ILE A 89 7.23 -1.74 -2.35
CA ILE A 89 8.55 -2.28 -2.01
C ILE A 89 8.83 -3.58 -2.76
N GLU A 90 7.80 -4.42 -2.94
CA GLU A 90 7.90 -5.72 -3.60
C GLU A 90 7.71 -5.66 -5.12
N ALA A 91 7.29 -4.51 -5.65
CA ALA A 91 7.01 -4.34 -7.07
C ALA A 91 8.24 -4.66 -7.93
N SER A 92 8.12 -5.65 -8.80
CA SER A 92 9.18 -6.07 -9.74
C SER A 92 9.07 -5.39 -11.10
N THR A 93 7.95 -4.71 -11.40
CA THR A 93 7.70 -4.01 -12.66
C THR A 93 7.28 -2.56 -12.42
N ILE A 94 7.48 -1.71 -13.43
CA ILE A 94 7.06 -0.31 -13.38
C ILE A 94 5.53 -0.21 -13.26
N GLU A 95 4.81 -1.08 -13.94
CA GLU A 95 3.35 -1.14 -13.94
C GLU A 95 2.82 -1.52 -12.54
N ALA A 96 3.41 -2.54 -11.89
CA ALA A 96 3.08 -2.93 -10.52
C ALA A 96 3.32 -1.78 -9.55
N ALA A 97 4.48 -1.10 -9.64
CA ALA A 97 4.79 0.06 -8.81
C ALA A 97 3.78 1.20 -9.03
N ARG A 98 3.37 1.47 -10.27
CA ARG A 98 2.34 2.49 -10.57
C ARG A 98 0.97 2.12 -9.98
N CYS A 99 0.57 0.85 -10.06
CA CYS A 99 -0.65 0.37 -9.43
C CYS A 99 -0.63 0.59 -7.93
N ALA A 100 0.45 0.19 -7.26
CA ALA A 100 0.62 0.36 -5.83
C ALA A 100 0.64 1.84 -5.40
N ILE A 101 1.31 2.73 -6.17
CA ILE A 101 1.29 4.18 -5.94
C ILE A 101 -0.13 4.74 -6.05
N ASN A 102 -0.92 4.32 -7.05
CA ASN A 102 -2.31 4.76 -7.20
C ASN A 102 -3.18 4.34 -5.99
N SER A 103 -2.97 3.13 -5.46
CA SER A 103 -3.64 2.65 -4.24
C SER A 103 -3.19 3.45 -3.01
N LEU A 104 -1.89 3.71 -2.86
CA LEU A 104 -1.35 4.54 -1.78
C LEU A 104 -1.89 5.98 -1.81
N GLN A 105 -2.18 6.52 -3.00
CA GLN A 105 -2.83 7.83 -3.16
C GLN A 105 -4.33 7.82 -2.79
N GLY A 106 -4.88 6.70 -2.36
CA GLY A 106 -6.26 6.56 -1.91
C GLY A 106 -7.30 6.46 -3.03
N ARG A 107 -6.89 6.25 -4.30
CA ARG A 107 -7.84 6.14 -5.42
C ARG A 107 -8.80 4.96 -5.25
N PHE A 108 -8.30 3.83 -4.77
CA PHE A 108 -9.13 2.66 -4.51
C PHE A 108 -10.02 2.88 -3.30
N SER A 109 -9.47 3.42 -2.20
CA SER A 109 -10.20 3.77 -0.98
C SER A 109 -11.37 4.71 -1.27
N SER A 110 -11.16 5.77 -2.07
CA SER A 110 -12.24 6.69 -2.45
C SER A 110 -13.39 6.01 -3.18
N ARG A 111 -13.11 5.05 -4.05
CA ARG A 111 -14.15 4.27 -4.74
C ARG A 111 -14.94 3.38 -3.79
N ILE A 112 -14.27 2.78 -2.80
CA ILE A 112 -14.95 1.99 -1.75
C ILE A 112 -15.81 2.89 -0.88
N GLU A 113 -15.33 4.07 -0.48
CA GLU A 113 -16.10 5.05 0.30
C GLU A 113 -17.35 5.53 -0.46
N GLU A 114 -17.24 5.76 -1.76
CA GLU A 114 -18.38 6.10 -2.62
C GLU A 114 -19.41 4.97 -2.61
N LEU A 115 -18.98 3.72 -2.79
CA LEU A 115 -19.87 2.54 -2.73
C LEU A 115 -20.55 2.40 -1.37
N VAL A 116 -19.81 2.59 -0.28
CA VAL A 116 -20.37 2.59 1.09
C VAL A 116 -21.42 3.68 1.25
N SER A 117 -21.19 4.88 0.74
CA SER A 117 -22.13 6.00 0.79
C SER A 117 -23.42 5.68 0.02
N LEU A 118 -23.32 5.03 -1.14
CA LEU A 118 -24.47 4.57 -1.90
C LEU A 118 -25.27 3.50 -1.14
N LEU A 119 -24.59 2.55 -0.49
CA LEU A 119 -25.22 1.52 0.34
C LEU A 119 -25.93 2.12 1.56
N ILE A 120 -25.33 3.09 2.24
CA ILE A 120 -25.95 3.79 3.36
C ILE A 120 -27.23 4.49 2.90
N THR A 121 -27.18 5.18 1.75
CA THR A 121 -28.34 5.86 1.18
C THR A 121 -29.45 4.87 0.81
N LEU A 122 -29.10 3.74 0.20
CA LEU A 122 -30.07 2.68 -0.12
C LEU A 122 -30.72 2.11 1.14
N ARG A 123 -29.90 1.82 2.16
CA ARG A 123 -30.38 1.34 3.46
C ARG A 123 -31.38 2.32 4.09
N MET A 124 -31.06 3.62 4.10
CA MET A 124 -31.97 4.66 4.64
C MET A 124 -33.32 4.66 3.92
N LEU A 125 -33.32 4.51 2.58
CA LEU A 125 -34.57 4.45 1.79
C LEU A 125 -35.40 3.21 2.11
N ILE A 126 -34.76 2.06 2.29
CA ILE A 126 -35.44 0.82 2.67
C ILE A 126 -36.02 0.93 4.08
N GLU A 127 -35.25 1.43 5.05
CA GLU A 127 -35.73 1.65 6.42
C GLU A 127 -36.90 2.62 6.45
N ALA A 128 -36.84 3.72 5.69
CA ALA A 128 -37.97 4.67 5.60
C ALA A 128 -39.22 4.03 4.97
N ALA A 129 -39.07 3.21 3.94
CA ALA A 129 -40.19 2.51 3.31
C ALA A 129 -40.85 1.47 4.25
N LEU A 130 -40.07 0.86 5.15
CA LEU A 130 -40.57 -0.08 6.14
C LEU A 130 -41.28 0.61 7.30
N ASP A 131 -40.80 1.79 7.70
CA ASP A 131 -41.37 2.55 8.84
C ASP A 131 -42.67 3.29 8.49
N PHE A 132 -42.87 3.63 7.21
CA PHE A 132 -44.04 4.39 6.73
C PHE A 132 -44.77 3.66 5.60
N PRO A 133 -45.39 2.50 5.86
CA PRO A 133 -46.02 1.67 4.84
C PRO A 133 -47.37 2.23 4.28
N GLU A 134 -47.89 3.32 4.82
CA GLU A 134 -49.20 3.89 4.45
C GLU A 134 -49.13 4.96 3.35
N ASP A 135 -47.94 5.33 2.86
CA ASP A 135 -47.81 6.31 1.79
C ASP A 135 -48.11 5.68 0.42
N GLU A 136 -49.09 6.24 -0.33
CA GLU A 136 -49.52 5.81 -1.69
C GLU A 136 -48.40 5.87 -2.76
N THR A 137 -47.15 6.09 -2.36
CA THR A 137 -45.96 6.20 -3.22
C THR A 137 -45.19 4.88 -3.40
N ASP A 138 -45.75 3.75 -2.99
CA ASP A 138 -45.11 2.41 -2.91
C ASP A 138 -44.42 1.99 -4.22
N ASN A 139 -45.02 2.25 -5.40
CA ASN A 139 -44.43 1.88 -6.67
C ASN A 139 -43.22 2.73 -7.08
N LEU A 140 -43.23 4.03 -6.79
CA LEU A 140 -42.14 4.94 -7.14
C LEU A 140 -40.92 4.69 -6.22
N GLN A 141 -41.14 4.41 -4.95
CA GLN A 141 -40.10 4.08 -3.97
C GLN A 141 -39.45 2.73 -4.33
N THR A 142 -40.25 1.73 -4.70
CA THR A 142 -39.75 0.41 -5.11
C THR A 142 -38.88 0.50 -6.37
N ILE A 143 -39.27 1.28 -7.37
CA ILE A 143 -38.49 1.50 -8.60
C ILE A 143 -37.18 2.21 -8.26
N GLN A 144 -37.19 3.24 -7.41
CA GLN A 144 -35.97 3.94 -7.00
C GLN A 144 -35.01 3.05 -6.23
N ILE A 145 -35.50 2.14 -5.39
CA ILE A 145 -34.68 1.16 -4.66
C ILE A 145 -34.02 0.19 -5.64
N GLN A 146 -34.77 -0.30 -6.61
CA GLN A 146 -34.24 -1.24 -7.60
C GLN A 146 -33.18 -0.61 -8.51
N ASP A 147 -33.44 0.58 -9.04
CA ASP A 147 -32.46 1.33 -9.87
C ASP A 147 -31.15 1.61 -9.09
N ARG A 148 -31.26 1.95 -7.82
CA ARG A 148 -30.08 2.19 -6.95
C ARG A 148 -29.32 0.89 -6.69
N LEU A 149 -30.02 -0.22 -6.46
CA LEU A 149 -29.40 -1.52 -6.28
C LEU A 149 -28.63 -1.96 -7.54
N GLU A 150 -29.22 -1.78 -8.71
CA GLU A 150 -28.57 -2.08 -10.00
C GLU A 150 -27.34 -1.19 -10.23
N HIS A 151 -27.43 0.09 -9.86
CA HIS A 151 -26.30 1.00 -9.94
C HIS A 151 -25.17 0.56 -9.02
N ILE A 152 -25.45 0.22 -7.75
CA ILE A 152 -24.49 -0.29 -6.77
C ILE A 152 -23.84 -1.58 -7.27
N HIS A 153 -24.64 -2.50 -7.83
CA HIS A 153 -24.13 -3.75 -8.39
C HIS A 153 -23.16 -3.50 -9.55
N SER A 154 -23.50 -2.61 -10.47
CA SER A 154 -22.63 -2.22 -11.56
C SER A 154 -21.30 -1.59 -11.09
N GLN A 155 -21.34 -0.71 -10.10
CA GLN A 155 -20.14 -0.13 -9.49
C GLN A 155 -19.27 -1.20 -8.82
N LEU A 156 -19.88 -2.12 -8.10
CA LEU A 156 -19.19 -3.24 -7.46
C LEU A 156 -18.48 -4.13 -8.49
N GLU A 157 -19.16 -4.49 -9.60
CA GLU A 157 -18.54 -5.27 -10.67
C GLU A 157 -17.34 -4.55 -11.31
N GLN A 158 -17.44 -3.24 -11.52
CA GLN A 158 -16.30 -2.45 -12.01
C GLN A 158 -15.12 -2.48 -11.05
N ILE A 159 -15.37 -2.30 -9.73
CA ILE A 159 -14.32 -2.38 -8.70
C ILE A 159 -13.66 -3.76 -8.70
N PHE A 160 -14.43 -4.84 -8.79
CA PHE A 160 -13.90 -6.21 -8.87
C PHE A 160 -13.04 -6.44 -10.10
N ASN A 161 -13.47 -5.96 -11.26
CA ASN A 161 -12.72 -6.11 -12.50
C ASN A 161 -11.39 -5.35 -12.45
N ASP A 162 -11.40 -4.11 -11.93
CA ASP A 162 -10.20 -3.29 -11.78
C ASP A 162 -9.22 -3.91 -10.75
N ALA A 163 -9.75 -4.41 -9.62
CA ALA A 163 -8.95 -5.10 -8.60
C ALA A 163 -8.30 -6.37 -9.16
N ARG A 164 -9.03 -7.15 -9.96
CA ARG A 164 -8.51 -8.36 -10.59
C ARG A 164 -7.38 -8.04 -11.58
N GLN A 165 -7.51 -6.98 -12.36
CA GLN A 165 -6.44 -6.53 -13.25
C GLN A 165 -5.21 -6.05 -12.46
N GLY A 166 -5.42 -5.29 -11.38
CA GLY A 166 -4.34 -4.85 -10.48
C GLY A 166 -3.57 -6.02 -9.88
N ASN A 167 -4.28 -7.04 -9.40
CA ASN A 167 -3.66 -8.25 -8.82
C ASN A 167 -2.80 -9.02 -9.84
N LEU A 168 -3.27 -9.13 -11.09
CA LEU A 168 -2.48 -9.77 -12.15
C LEU A 168 -1.19 -9.00 -12.47
N LEU A 169 -1.21 -7.67 -12.38
CA LEU A 169 -0.01 -6.85 -12.59
C LEU A 169 0.97 -6.95 -11.40
N GLN A 170 0.44 -7.13 -10.20
CA GLN A 170 1.24 -7.24 -8.96
C GLN A 170 1.87 -8.62 -8.82
N GLU A 171 1.10 -9.69 -8.90
CA GLU A 171 1.60 -11.06 -8.72
C GLU A 171 2.36 -11.58 -9.94
N GLY A 172 2.16 -10.98 -11.10
CA GLY A 172 2.63 -11.47 -12.38
C GLY A 172 1.96 -12.78 -12.80
N ILE A 173 2.37 -13.31 -13.93
CA ILE A 173 1.88 -14.60 -14.44
C ILE A 173 2.97 -15.64 -14.24
N LYS A 174 2.70 -16.67 -13.44
CA LYS A 174 3.59 -17.82 -13.31
C LYS A 174 3.35 -18.80 -14.45
N ILE A 175 4.30 -18.92 -15.36
CA ILE A 175 4.24 -19.82 -16.51
C ILE A 175 5.17 -21.00 -16.25
N ALA A 176 4.66 -22.22 -16.32
CA ALA A 176 5.46 -23.43 -16.28
C ALA A 176 5.52 -24.04 -17.71
N LEU A 177 6.74 -24.21 -18.24
CA LEU A 177 6.99 -24.91 -19.49
C LEU A 177 7.20 -26.40 -19.21
N VAL A 178 6.24 -27.24 -19.62
CA VAL A 178 6.28 -28.69 -19.42
C VAL A 178 6.40 -29.38 -20.79
N GLY A 179 7.25 -30.41 -20.88
CA GLY A 179 7.44 -31.20 -22.10
C GLY A 179 8.66 -32.12 -21.97
N GLU A 180 8.86 -32.98 -22.99
CA GLU A 180 10.00 -33.91 -23.03
C GLU A 180 11.38 -33.19 -23.04
N PRO A 181 12.46 -33.85 -22.63
CA PRO A 181 13.80 -33.29 -22.75
C PRO A 181 14.11 -32.88 -24.21
N ASN A 182 14.92 -31.84 -24.40
CA ASN A 182 15.42 -31.37 -25.69
C ASN A 182 14.38 -30.92 -26.75
N VAL A 183 13.15 -30.59 -26.33
CA VAL A 183 12.11 -30.03 -27.23
C VAL A 183 12.13 -28.50 -27.38
N GLY A 184 13.19 -27.85 -26.90
CA GLY A 184 13.36 -26.40 -27.06
C GLY A 184 12.77 -25.54 -25.95
N LYS A 185 12.39 -26.10 -24.76
CA LYS A 185 11.85 -25.35 -23.62
C LYS A 185 12.76 -24.22 -23.15
N SER A 186 14.07 -24.52 -23.00
CA SER A 186 15.07 -23.54 -22.57
C SER A 186 15.25 -22.42 -23.59
N SER A 187 15.22 -22.75 -24.88
CA SER A 187 15.31 -21.76 -25.95
C SER A 187 14.09 -20.85 -25.98
N LEU A 188 12.88 -21.41 -25.77
CA LEU A 188 11.65 -20.63 -25.69
C LEU A 188 11.66 -19.72 -24.46
N LEU A 189 12.11 -20.23 -23.29
CA LEU A 189 12.22 -19.44 -22.08
C LEU A 189 13.19 -18.27 -22.26
N ASN A 190 14.38 -18.51 -22.79
CA ASN A 190 15.36 -17.47 -23.04
C ASN A 190 14.85 -16.41 -24.03
N GLN A 191 14.05 -16.81 -25.02
CA GLN A 191 13.45 -15.87 -25.98
C GLN A 191 12.32 -15.04 -25.38
N LEU A 192 11.55 -15.58 -24.42
CA LEU A 192 10.49 -14.86 -23.70
C LEU A 192 11.04 -13.87 -22.67
N VAL A 193 12.19 -14.18 -22.08
CA VAL A 193 12.82 -13.33 -21.04
C VAL A 193 13.77 -12.30 -21.66
N GLU A 194 14.11 -12.45 -22.95
CA GLU A 194 15.11 -11.65 -23.67
C GLU A 194 16.52 -11.71 -23.05
N GLU A 195 16.77 -12.73 -22.20
CA GLU A 195 18.04 -12.97 -21.50
C GLU A 195 18.38 -14.47 -21.52
N GLU A 196 19.67 -14.82 -21.45
CA GLU A 196 20.13 -16.22 -21.30
C GLU A 196 20.01 -16.71 -19.85
N VAL A 197 18.79 -16.96 -19.38
CA VAL A 197 18.51 -17.41 -18.01
C VAL A 197 18.58 -18.95 -17.87
N ALA A 198 18.27 -19.68 -18.93
CA ALA A 198 18.27 -21.14 -18.92
C ALA A 198 19.43 -21.71 -19.75
N ILE A 199 20.09 -22.75 -19.20
CA ILE A 199 21.12 -23.49 -19.91
C ILE A 199 20.47 -24.31 -21.04
N VAL A 200 20.87 -24.03 -22.27
CA VAL A 200 20.47 -24.81 -23.44
C VAL A 200 21.48 -25.95 -23.60
N THR A 201 21.02 -27.20 -23.46
CA THR A 201 21.80 -28.39 -23.77
C THR A 201 21.44 -28.87 -25.17
N GLU A 202 22.45 -29.14 -26.00
CA GLU A 202 22.31 -29.80 -27.30
C GLU A 202 21.81 -31.24 -27.16
#